data_906822968451d54dd4712d44548ceb5d
#
_entry.id   906822968451d54dd4712d44548ceb5d
#
_cell.length_a   1.000
_cell.length_b   1.000
_cell.length_c   1.000
_cell.angle_alpha   90.00
_cell.angle_beta   90.00
_cell.angle_gamma   90.00
#
_symmetry.space_group_name_H-M   'P 1'
#
loop_
_entity.id
_entity.type
_entity.pdbx_description
1 polymer ?
#
loop_
_entity_poly.entity_id
_entity_poly.type
_entity_poly.pdbx_seq_one_letter_code
_entity_poly.pdbx_strand_id
1 'polypeptide(L)'
;MKIALLEPIGVSKEVIDELSAPITEKGHEFVYYDTKTTDPAELAKRSEGCDIVMIANNPYPTEVVEKADALKMLSVAFTGIDHIGTDKCKEKNIMICNAAGYSNQTVAELIIGMAIDALRHVVKADGLVRNGGTSAGLGGKEICGRTVGIIGLGQIGLMAAKLFQAFGAKVIAYNRSESEEAKALGIEYKSLEEVLSTSDIVSLNLPLNAETRGFLSADKIALMNENTIFINCARGPIVDNLSLIHI
;
A
#
# COMPACT_ATOMS: atom_id res chain seq x y z
N MET A 1 4.20 25.84 19.20
CA MET A 1 4.88 24.79 18.43
C MET A 1 4.99 25.24 17.00
N LYS A 2 6.06 24.84 16.31
CA LYS A 2 6.18 24.97 14.86
C LYS A 2 5.85 23.64 14.21
N ILE A 3 4.90 23.67 13.28
CA ILE A 3 4.40 22.49 12.55
C ILE A 3 4.62 22.71 11.06
N ALA A 4 5.20 21.76 10.35
CA ALA A 4 5.45 21.90 8.93
C ALA A 4 4.89 20.71 8.14
N LEU A 5 4.12 21.00 7.08
CA LEU A 5 3.74 20.04 6.05
C LEU A 5 4.75 20.17 4.89
N LEU A 6 5.58 19.13 4.69
CA LEU A 6 6.77 19.21 3.83
C LEU A 6 6.52 18.97 2.35
N GLU A 7 5.32 18.59 1.97
CA GLU A 7 4.98 18.23 0.60
C GLU A 7 3.50 18.50 0.28
N PRO A 8 3.13 18.70 -0.98
CA PRO A 8 1.72 18.75 -1.39
C PRO A 8 1.06 17.37 -1.21
N ILE A 9 -0.15 17.38 -0.65
CA ILE A 9 -0.94 16.17 -0.35
C ILE A 9 -2.17 16.02 -1.26
N GLY A 10 -2.16 16.68 -2.42
CA GLY A 10 -3.20 16.53 -3.45
C GLY A 10 -4.48 17.34 -3.20
N VAL A 11 -4.45 18.30 -2.28
CA VAL A 11 -5.56 19.24 -2.05
C VAL A 11 -5.10 20.68 -2.33
N SER A 12 -6.05 21.59 -2.57
CA SER A 12 -5.72 22.99 -2.81
C SER A 12 -5.20 23.71 -1.56
N LYS A 13 -4.54 24.86 -1.78
CA LYS A 13 -4.01 25.65 -0.68
C LYS A 13 -5.12 26.15 0.25
N GLU A 14 -6.29 26.51 -0.30
CA GLU A 14 -7.45 26.96 0.47
C GLU A 14 -7.91 25.90 1.48
N VAL A 15 -7.92 24.62 1.08
CA VAL A 15 -8.24 23.48 1.97
C VAL A 15 -7.17 23.34 3.05
N ILE A 16 -5.89 23.49 2.71
CA ILE A 16 -4.80 23.44 3.70
C ILE A 16 -4.96 24.60 4.72
N ASP A 17 -5.23 25.80 4.24
CA ASP A 17 -5.40 26.99 5.09
C ASP A 17 -6.61 26.81 6.03
N GLU A 18 -7.75 26.30 5.53
CA GLU A 18 -8.96 26.00 6.32
C GLU A 18 -8.66 24.96 7.41
N LEU A 19 -8.04 23.84 7.05
CA LEU A 19 -7.75 22.74 7.98
C LEU A 19 -6.66 23.11 9.00
N SER A 20 -5.75 24.00 8.67
CA SER A 20 -4.69 24.46 9.58
C SER A 20 -5.11 25.65 10.47
N ALA A 21 -6.23 26.33 10.15
CA ALA A 21 -6.72 27.46 10.94
C ALA A 21 -6.85 27.16 12.46
N PRO A 22 -7.41 26.01 12.88
CA PRO A 22 -7.49 25.70 14.33
C PRO A 22 -6.13 25.56 15.02
N ILE A 23 -5.06 25.28 14.25
CA ILE A 23 -3.68 25.20 14.76
C ILE A 23 -3.15 26.61 15.00
N THR A 24 -3.29 27.51 14.02
CA THR A 24 -2.81 28.90 14.09
C THR A 24 -3.60 29.73 15.09
N GLU A 25 -4.91 29.53 15.20
CA GLU A 25 -5.79 30.17 16.20
C GLU A 25 -5.37 29.86 17.64
N LYS A 26 -4.75 28.70 17.88
CA LYS A 26 -4.17 28.31 19.17
C LYS A 26 -2.76 28.85 19.39
N GLY A 27 -2.27 29.73 18.52
CA GLY A 27 -0.97 30.36 18.63
C GLY A 27 0.22 29.47 18.21
N HIS A 28 -0.02 28.47 17.38
CA HIS A 28 1.03 27.63 16.78
C HIS A 28 1.37 28.16 15.39
N GLU A 29 2.62 27.97 14.97
CA GLU A 29 3.08 28.25 13.60
C GLU A 29 2.80 27.03 12.71
N PHE A 30 2.16 27.25 11.56
CA PHE A 30 1.98 26.22 10.53
C PHE A 30 2.64 26.67 9.23
N VAL A 31 3.54 25.84 8.71
CA VAL A 31 4.28 26.06 7.46
C VAL A 31 3.89 25.01 6.45
N TYR A 32 3.51 25.43 5.24
CA TYR A 32 3.19 24.54 4.15
C TYR A 32 4.17 24.72 2.99
N TYR A 33 4.73 23.60 2.51
CA TYR A 33 5.56 23.55 1.32
C TYR A 33 4.74 22.95 0.16
N ASP A 34 4.53 23.74 -0.88
CA ASP A 34 3.76 23.39 -2.07
C ASP A 34 4.56 22.62 -3.13
N THR A 35 5.84 22.39 -2.87
CA THR A 35 6.77 21.70 -3.76
C THR A 35 7.28 20.41 -3.16
N LYS A 36 7.27 19.34 -3.97
CA LYS A 36 7.82 18.04 -3.58
C LYS A 36 9.34 18.03 -3.74
N THR A 37 10.04 17.48 -2.77
CA THR A 37 11.49 17.21 -2.84
C THR A 37 11.82 15.88 -2.18
N THR A 38 12.81 15.19 -2.71
CA THR A 38 13.40 13.99 -2.10
C THR A 38 14.84 14.21 -1.67
N ASP A 39 15.35 15.45 -1.83
CA ASP A 39 16.69 15.82 -1.39
C ASP A 39 16.76 15.88 0.16
N PRO A 40 17.58 15.05 0.80
CA PRO A 40 17.70 15.01 2.25
C PRO A 40 18.16 16.35 2.86
N ALA A 41 18.99 17.12 2.15
CA ALA A 41 19.46 18.40 2.65
C ALA A 41 18.32 19.43 2.70
N GLU A 42 17.48 19.46 1.67
CA GLU A 42 16.31 20.34 1.62
C GLU A 42 15.24 19.89 2.63
N LEU A 43 15.00 18.58 2.77
CA LEU A 43 14.07 18.06 3.78
C LEU A 43 14.52 18.41 5.21
N ALA A 44 15.80 18.29 5.51
CA ALA A 44 16.36 18.68 6.80
C ALA A 44 16.17 20.19 7.06
N LYS A 45 16.43 21.03 6.04
CA LYS A 45 16.21 22.48 6.11
C LYS A 45 14.74 22.84 6.36
N ARG A 46 13.80 22.19 5.65
CA ARG A 46 12.35 22.37 5.87
C ARG A 46 11.89 21.94 7.26
N SER A 47 12.62 21.01 7.88
CA SER A 47 12.33 20.48 9.23
C SER A 47 12.96 21.30 10.35
N GLU A 48 13.81 22.28 10.04
CA GLU A 48 14.57 23.04 11.03
C GLU A 48 13.66 23.78 12.01
N GLY A 49 13.87 23.50 13.31
CA GLY A 49 13.11 24.09 14.40
C GLY A 49 11.64 23.63 14.48
N CYS A 50 11.22 22.63 13.70
CA CYS A 50 9.87 22.10 13.77
C CYS A 50 9.69 21.13 14.94
N ASP A 51 8.65 21.35 15.75
CA ASP A 51 8.21 20.39 16.76
C ASP A 51 7.48 19.19 16.13
N ILE A 52 6.72 19.44 15.07
CA ILE A 52 5.97 18.43 14.34
C ILE A 52 6.23 18.59 12.84
N VAL A 53 6.55 17.49 12.19
CA VAL A 53 6.65 17.41 10.73
C VAL A 53 5.53 16.52 10.20
N MET A 54 4.84 17.00 9.17
CA MET A 54 3.82 16.25 8.43
C MET A 54 4.36 15.88 7.04
N ILE A 55 4.25 14.62 6.69
CA ILE A 55 4.61 14.08 5.36
C ILE A 55 3.53 13.12 4.89
N ALA A 56 3.47 12.83 3.61
CA ALA A 56 2.67 11.74 3.07
C ALA A 56 3.57 10.56 2.69
N ASN A 57 4.07 10.54 1.46
CA ASN A 57 4.90 9.46 0.94
C ASN A 57 6.30 9.91 0.49
N ASN A 58 6.70 11.13 0.81
CA ASN A 58 8.06 11.58 0.64
C ASN A 58 8.99 10.78 1.56
N PRO A 59 10.20 10.43 1.12
CA PRO A 59 11.19 9.83 1.99
C PRO A 59 11.55 10.79 3.14
N TYR A 60 11.69 10.22 4.33
CA TYR A 60 12.22 10.92 5.50
C TYR A 60 13.29 10.03 6.16
N PRO A 61 14.47 9.90 5.49
CA PRO A 61 15.49 8.93 5.85
C PRO A 61 16.21 9.31 7.16
N THR A 62 16.97 8.37 7.67
CA THR A 62 17.74 8.49 8.92
C THR A 62 18.54 9.81 9.01
N GLU A 63 19.20 10.19 7.94
CA GLU A 63 20.04 11.43 7.88
C GLU A 63 19.23 12.73 8.03
N VAL A 64 17.93 12.72 7.66
CA VAL A 64 17.02 13.85 7.88
C VAL A 64 16.56 13.86 9.34
N VAL A 65 16.21 12.70 9.89
CA VAL A 65 15.84 12.54 11.29
C VAL A 65 16.97 12.97 12.21
N GLU A 66 18.22 12.65 11.86
CA GLU A 66 19.41 13.04 12.64
C GLU A 66 19.53 14.56 12.82
N LYS A 67 19.22 15.33 11.77
CA LYS A 67 19.32 16.78 11.75
C LYS A 67 18.10 17.50 12.34
N ALA A 68 17.00 16.79 12.58
CA ALA A 68 15.76 17.34 13.12
C ALA A 68 15.79 17.37 14.66
N ASP A 69 16.57 18.27 15.26
CA ASP A 69 16.82 18.27 16.72
C ASP A 69 15.61 18.70 17.56
N ALA A 70 14.74 19.54 17.04
CA ALA A 70 13.53 20.01 17.74
C ALA A 70 12.35 19.05 17.57
N LEU A 71 12.45 18.06 16.68
CA LEU A 71 11.34 17.22 16.26
C LEU A 71 10.88 16.29 17.38
N LYS A 72 9.59 16.34 17.68
CA LYS A 72 8.91 15.52 18.69
C LYS A 72 7.98 14.48 18.05
N MET A 73 7.44 14.80 16.87
CA MET A 73 6.45 13.94 16.20
C MET A 73 6.57 14.03 14.68
N LEU A 74 6.48 12.88 14.04
CA LEU A 74 6.19 12.73 12.61
C LEU A 74 4.73 12.32 12.43
N SER A 75 3.97 13.15 11.74
CA SER A 75 2.59 12.86 11.33
C SER A 75 2.58 12.44 9.87
N VAL A 76 2.27 11.18 9.62
CA VAL A 76 2.35 10.57 8.29
C VAL A 76 0.95 10.46 7.71
N ALA A 77 0.63 11.30 6.72
CA ALA A 77 -0.66 11.28 6.00
C ALA A 77 -0.71 10.12 4.99
N PHE A 78 -0.26 8.94 5.42
CA PHE A 78 -0.20 7.71 4.65
C PHE A 78 -0.26 6.49 5.59
N THR A 79 -0.56 5.29 5.08
CA THR A 79 -0.59 4.07 5.90
C THR A 79 0.81 3.52 6.15
N GLY A 80 1.62 3.40 5.09
CA GLY A 80 2.97 2.84 5.18
C GLY A 80 3.97 3.85 5.75
N ILE A 81 4.94 3.38 6.53
CA ILE A 81 6.02 4.18 7.13
C ILE A 81 7.41 3.66 6.73
N ASP A 82 7.48 2.81 5.72
CA ASP A 82 8.69 2.15 5.23
C ASP A 82 9.70 3.12 4.57
N HIS A 83 9.29 4.36 4.30
CA HIS A 83 10.10 5.45 3.76
C HIS A 83 10.72 6.35 4.83
N ILE A 84 10.55 6.01 6.12
CA ILE A 84 11.03 6.79 7.27
C ILE A 84 12.17 6.08 7.97
N GLY A 85 13.14 6.84 8.48
CA GLY A 85 14.21 6.35 9.36
C GLY A 85 13.68 6.03 10.77
N THR A 86 12.83 5.01 10.87
CA THR A 86 12.07 4.65 12.09
C THR A 86 12.96 4.33 13.29
N ASP A 87 14.11 3.66 13.06
CA ASP A 87 15.04 3.33 14.13
C ASP A 87 15.64 4.59 14.77
N LYS A 88 16.01 5.57 13.94
CA LYS A 88 16.51 6.85 14.45
C LYS A 88 15.42 7.65 15.15
N CYS A 89 14.19 7.62 14.68
CA CYS A 89 13.06 8.22 15.39
C CYS A 89 12.89 7.61 16.78
N LYS A 90 13.01 6.29 16.90
CA LYS A 90 12.94 5.58 18.18
C LYS A 90 14.10 5.96 19.12
N GLU A 91 15.34 6.04 18.61
CA GLU A 91 16.51 6.49 19.39
C GLU A 91 16.34 7.91 19.94
N LYS A 92 15.78 8.82 19.13
CA LYS A 92 15.53 10.22 19.51
C LYS A 92 14.21 10.43 20.26
N ASN A 93 13.43 9.36 20.56
CA ASN A 93 12.10 9.42 21.15
C ASN A 93 11.11 10.28 20.35
N ILE A 94 11.21 10.27 19.03
CA ILE A 94 10.27 10.95 18.14
C ILE A 94 9.07 10.02 17.91
N MET A 95 7.87 10.52 18.22
CA MET A 95 6.63 9.79 18.00
C MET A 95 6.31 9.74 16.50
N ILE A 96 5.91 8.57 15.99
CA ILE A 96 5.39 8.42 14.62
C ILE A 96 3.91 8.08 14.70
N CYS A 97 3.07 8.91 14.07
CA CYS A 97 1.64 8.66 13.89
C CYS A 97 1.34 8.57 12.41
N ASN A 98 0.61 7.54 11.99
CA ASN A 98 0.21 7.36 10.61
C ASN A 98 -1.31 7.38 10.44
N ALA A 99 -1.78 7.51 9.19
CA ALA A 99 -3.19 7.48 8.84
C ALA A 99 -3.68 6.05 8.55
N ALA A 100 -3.39 5.09 9.46
CA ALA A 100 -3.80 3.71 9.28
C ALA A 100 -5.33 3.60 9.11
N GLY A 101 -5.76 2.83 8.12
CA GLY A 101 -7.18 2.55 7.88
C GLY A 101 -7.87 3.42 6.82
N TYR A 102 -7.33 4.61 6.49
CA TYR A 102 -7.99 5.53 5.55
C TYR A 102 -8.23 4.94 4.15
N SER A 103 -7.35 4.04 3.72
CA SER A 103 -7.36 3.47 2.36
C SER A 103 -7.75 1.99 2.30
N ASN A 104 -8.21 1.38 3.40
CA ASN A 104 -8.52 -0.05 3.42
C ASN A 104 -9.53 -0.44 2.35
N GLN A 105 -10.64 0.30 2.26
CA GLN A 105 -11.69 0.08 1.27
C GLN A 105 -11.16 0.34 -0.15
N THR A 106 -10.54 1.49 -0.36
CA THR A 106 -10.03 1.91 -1.69
C THR A 106 -9.05 0.91 -2.27
N VAL A 107 -8.11 0.40 -1.46
CA VAL A 107 -7.13 -0.58 -1.93
C VAL A 107 -7.79 -1.94 -2.18
N ALA A 108 -8.72 -2.37 -1.34
CA ALA A 108 -9.46 -3.62 -1.56
C ALA A 108 -10.29 -3.57 -2.85
N GLU A 109 -10.95 -2.45 -3.14
CA GLU A 109 -11.68 -2.24 -4.40
C GLU A 109 -10.75 -2.22 -5.61
N LEU A 110 -9.57 -1.60 -5.49
CA LEU A 110 -8.56 -1.61 -6.55
C LEU A 110 -8.09 -3.03 -6.86
N ILE A 111 -7.87 -3.87 -5.84
CA ILE A 111 -7.52 -5.29 -6.03
C ILE A 111 -8.58 -6.01 -6.86
N ILE A 112 -9.87 -5.81 -6.57
CA ILE A 112 -10.97 -6.38 -7.36
C ILE A 112 -10.97 -5.82 -8.78
N GLY A 113 -10.80 -4.51 -8.94
CA GLY A 113 -10.72 -3.85 -10.25
C GLY A 113 -9.61 -4.43 -11.13
N MET A 114 -8.41 -4.65 -10.55
CA MET A 114 -7.28 -5.27 -11.24
C MET A 114 -7.56 -6.74 -11.61
N ALA A 115 -8.21 -7.50 -10.73
CA ALA A 115 -8.61 -8.88 -11.02
C ALA A 115 -9.61 -8.93 -12.19
N ILE A 116 -10.59 -8.03 -12.20
CA ILE A 116 -11.57 -7.93 -13.30
C ILE A 116 -10.86 -7.52 -14.59
N ASP A 117 -9.97 -6.52 -14.56
CA ASP A 117 -9.25 -6.09 -15.76
C ASP A 117 -8.42 -7.22 -16.36
N ALA A 118 -7.65 -7.95 -15.54
CA ALA A 118 -6.85 -9.08 -15.97
C ALA A 118 -7.70 -10.21 -16.56
N LEU A 119 -8.85 -10.53 -15.94
CA LEU A 119 -9.75 -11.58 -16.39
C LEU A 119 -10.57 -11.19 -17.63
N ARG A 120 -10.91 -9.93 -17.80
CA ARG A 120 -11.84 -9.44 -18.83
C ARG A 120 -11.18 -8.56 -19.89
N HIS A 121 -9.85 -8.29 -19.75
CA HIS A 121 -9.06 -7.50 -20.69
C HIS A 121 -9.62 -6.09 -20.92
N VAL A 122 -10.12 -5.42 -19.87
CA VAL A 122 -10.86 -4.14 -19.98
C VAL A 122 -9.99 -3.05 -20.61
N VAL A 123 -8.77 -2.85 -20.12
CA VAL A 123 -7.82 -1.85 -20.66
C VAL A 123 -7.46 -2.16 -22.11
N LYS A 124 -7.21 -3.43 -22.43
CA LYS A 124 -6.92 -3.86 -23.81
C LYS A 124 -8.11 -3.63 -24.75
N ALA A 125 -9.32 -3.93 -24.30
CA ALA A 125 -10.55 -3.69 -25.05
C ALA A 125 -10.82 -2.21 -25.29
N ASP A 126 -10.63 -1.34 -24.28
CA ASP A 126 -10.76 0.11 -24.39
C ASP A 126 -9.80 0.65 -25.46
N GLY A 127 -8.52 0.25 -25.41
CA GLY A 127 -7.54 0.66 -26.40
C GLY A 127 -7.87 0.22 -27.83
N LEU A 128 -8.37 -1.01 -28.02
CA LEU A 128 -8.79 -1.50 -29.34
C LEU A 128 -9.98 -0.70 -29.88
N VAL A 129 -11.01 -0.49 -29.05
CA VAL A 129 -12.24 0.21 -29.47
C VAL A 129 -11.95 1.68 -29.81
N ARG A 130 -11.11 2.36 -29.04
CA ARG A 130 -10.68 3.75 -29.34
C ARG A 130 -9.93 3.88 -30.67
N ASN A 131 -9.29 2.81 -31.12
CA ASN A 131 -8.60 2.76 -32.41
C ASN A 131 -9.47 2.15 -33.55
N GLY A 132 -10.80 2.12 -33.38
CA GLY A 132 -11.74 1.64 -34.40
C GLY A 132 -11.86 0.13 -34.52
N GLY A 133 -11.27 -0.61 -33.59
CA GLY A 133 -11.40 -2.08 -33.48
C GLY A 133 -12.66 -2.50 -32.72
N THR A 134 -12.74 -3.81 -32.44
CA THR A 134 -13.84 -4.42 -31.66
C THR A 134 -13.28 -5.29 -30.54
N SER A 135 -14.13 -5.76 -29.64
CA SER A 135 -13.77 -6.73 -28.59
C SER A 135 -13.66 -8.18 -29.12
N ALA A 136 -13.71 -8.40 -30.41
CA ALA A 136 -13.60 -9.75 -31.00
C ALA A 136 -12.26 -10.40 -30.62
N GLY A 137 -12.31 -11.64 -30.15
CA GLY A 137 -11.13 -12.38 -29.68
C GLY A 137 -10.69 -12.06 -28.25
N LEU A 138 -11.34 -11.14 -27.55
CA LEU A 138 -11.10 -10.83 -26.13
C LEU A 138 -12.11 -11.57 -25.23
N GLY A 139 -12.18 -12.90 -25.37
CA GLY A 139 -12.95 -13.73 -24.46
C GLY A 139 -12.38 -13.61 -23.03
N GLY A 140 -13.25 -13.34 -22.06
CA GLY A 140 -12.84 -13.20 -20.67
C GLY A 140 -13.26 -14.37 -19.80
N LYS A 141 -12.77 -14.37 -18.58
CA LYS A 141 -13.11 -15.30 -17.50
C LYS A 141 -13.76 -14.52 -16.35
N GLU A 142 -14.37 -15.21 -15.40
CA GLU A 142 -15.05 -14.64 -14.24
C GLU A 142 -14.30 -14.95 -12.95
N ILE A 143 -14.56 -14.19 -11.89
CA ILE A 143 -14.03 -14.44 -10.53
C ILE A 143 -14.80 -15.59 -9.87
N CYS A 144 -16.09 -15.73 -10.17
CA CYS A 144 -16.96 -16.75 -9.59
C CYS A 144 -16.38 -18.16 -9.79
N GLY A 145 -16.37 -18.95 -8.73
CA GLY A 145 -15.87 -20.33 -8.74
C GLY A 145 -14.34 -20.47 -8.73
N ARG A 146 -13.58 -19.36 -8.77
CA ARG A 146 -12.11 -19.40 -8.69
C ARG A 146 -11.61 -19.51 -7.27
N THR A 147 -10.40 -20.05 -7.12
CA THR A 147 -9.66 -20.02 -5.86
C THR A 147 -8.82 -18.74 -5.83
N VAL A 148 -9.02 -17.93 -4.79
CA VAL A 148 -8.27 -16.71 -4.53
C VAL A 148 -7.41 -16.88 -3.30
N GLY A 149 -6.10 -16.74 -3.46
CA GLY A 149 -5.11 -16.79 -2.39
C GLY A 149 -4.79 -15.37 -1.88
N ILE A 150 -5.00 -15.13 -0.61
CA ILE A 150 -4.65 -13.86 0.06
C ILE A 150 -3.37 -14.07 0.86
N ILE A 151 -2.29 -13.39 0.49
CA ILE A 151 -1.03 -13.38 1.24
C ILE A 151 -0.99 -12.12 2.11
N GLY A 152 -1.17 -12.29 3.43
CA GLY A 152 -1.33 -11.18 4.36
C GLY A 152 -2.79 -10.82 4.60
N LEU A 153 -3.38 -11.37 5.66
CA LEU A 153 -4.79 -11.18 6.03
C LEU A 153 -4.93 -10.10 7.13
N GLY A 154 -4.29 -8.93 6.88
CA GLY A 154 -4.52 -7.70 7.64
C GLY A 154 -5.84 -7.02 7.21
N GLN A 155 -6.04 -5.76 7.61
CA GLN A 155 -7.29 -5.03 7.31
C GLN A 155 -7.64 -5.01 5.82
N ILE A 156 -6.67 -4.70 4.95
CA ILE A 156 -6.87 -4.66 3.49
C ILE A 156 -7.12 -6.07 2.95
N GLY A 157 -6.27 -7.04 3.33
CA GLY A 157 -6.42 -8.42 2.85
C GLY A 157 -7.74 -9.06 3.25
N LEU A 158 -8.20 -8.81 4.47
CA LEU A 158 -9.51 -9.29 4.95
C LEU A 158 -10.67 -8.64 4.19
N MET A 159 -10.57 -7.34 3.89
CA MET A 159 -11.59 -6.65 3.12
C MET A 159 -11.61 -7.14 1.66
N ALA A 160 -10.45 -7.32 1.03
CA ALA A 160 -10.36 -7.92 -0.30
C ALA A 160 -10.94 -9.35 -0.31
N ALA A 161 -10.66 -10.15 0.71
CA ALA A 161 -11.22 -11.49 0.86
C ALA A 161 -12.76 -11.48 0.89
N LYS A 162 -13.38 -10.57 1.68
CA LYS A 162 -14.83 -10.38 1.72
C LYS A 162 -15.41 -10.02 0.35
N LEU A 163 -14.74 -9.13 -0.37
CA LEU A 163 -15.16 -8.74 -1.71
C LEU A 163 -15.06 -9.92 -2.69
N PHE A 164 -13.96 -10.66 -2.71
CA PHE A 164 -13.84 -11.85 -3.56
C PHE A 164 -14.89 -12.91 -3.25
N GLN A 165 -15.21 -13.14 -1.96
CA GLN A 165 -16.30 -14.04 -1.58
C GLN A 165 -17.66 -13.55 -2.10
N ALA A 166 -17.92 -12.23 -2.06
CA ALA A 166 -19.14 -11.64 -2.62
C ALA A 166 -19.25 -11.85 -4.14
N PHE A 167 -18.12 -11.98 -4.85
CA PHE A 167 -18.08 -12.39 -6.27
C PHE A 167 -18.17 -13.92 -6.48
N GLY A 168 -18.36 -14.70 -5.41
CA GLY A 168 -18.50 -16.16 -5.50
C GLY A 168 -17.17 -16.93 -5.61
N ALA A 169 -16.05 -16.33 -5.24
CA ALA A 169 -14.76 -17.01 -5.18
C ALA A 169 -14.63 -17.86 -3.90
N LYS A 170 -13.87 -18.96 -3.99
CA LYS A 170 -13.31 -19.63 -2.82
C LYS A 170 -12.06 -18.89 -2.35
N VAL A 171 -12.03 -18.41 -1.11
CA VAL A 171 -10.87 -17.68 -0.57
C VAL A 171 -10.09 -18.57 0.39
N ILE A 172 -8.78 -18.66 0.15
CA ILE A 172 -7.78 -19.26 1.04
C ILE A 172 -6.75 -18.20 1.40
N ALA A 173 -6.07 -18.34 2.53
CA ALA A 173 -5.13 -17.33 2.97
C ALA A 173 -3.86 -17.90 3.60
N TYR A 174 -2.75 -17.18 3.41
CA TYR A 174 -1.53 -17.32 4.20
C TYR A 174 -1.35 -16.08 5.07
N ASN A 175 -1.19 -16.29 6.37
CA ASN A 175 -0.85 -15.23 7.31
C ASN A 175 -0.04 -15.81 8.48
N ARG A 176 0.78 -14.98 9.11
CA ARG A 176 1.61 -15.39 10.26
C ARG A 176 0.78 -15.84 11.48
N SER A 177 -0.35 -15.21 11.68
CA SER A 177 -1.30 -15.50 12.75
C SER A 177 -2.70 -15.64 12.21
N GLU A 178 -3.51 -16.51 12.80
CA GLU A 178 -4.91 -16.68 12.43
C GLU A 178 -5.80 -15.64 13.11
N SER A 179 -6.86 -15.25 12.45
CA SER A 179 -7.88 -14.31 12.94
C SER A 179 -9.23 -15.02 13.08
N GLU A 180 -9.90 -14.86 14.20
CA GLU A 180 -11.23 -15.41 14.40
C GLU A 180 -12.27 -14.79 13.44
N GLU A 181 -12.08 -13.52 13.07
CA GLU A 181 -12.94 -12.87 12.07
C GLU A 181 -12.82 -13.56 10.70
N ALA A 182 -11.61 -13.92 10.29
CA ALA A 182 -11.38 -14.61 9.03
C ALA A 182 -11.95 -16.04 9.05
N LYS A 183 -11.80 -16.75 10.18
CA LYS A 183 -12.40 -18.09 10.37
C LYS A 183 -13.93 -18.03 10.31
N ALA A 184 -14.54 -17.03 10.94
CA ALA A 184 -16.00 -16.83 10.91
C ALA A 184 -16.53 -16.56 9.47
N LEU A 185 -15.68 -16.04 8.58
CA LEU A 185 -15.98 -15.88 7.16
C LEU A 185 -15.74 -17.14 6.33
N GLY A 186 -15.32 -18.25 6.95
CA GLY A 186 -15.01 -19.49 6.27
C GLY A 186 -13.72 -19.45 5.44
N ILE A 187 -12.80 -18.52 5.74
CA ILE A 187 -11.50 -18.44 5.06
C ILE A 187 -10.58 -19.53 5.63
N GLU A 188 -10.12 -20.42 4.78
CA GLU A 188 -9.19 -21.48 5.16
C GLU A 188 -7.75 -20.94 5.18
N TYR A 189 -7.03 -21.10 6.30
CA TYR A 189 -5.60 -20.86 6.36
C TYR A 189 -4.82 -22.03 5.78
N LYS A 190 -3.85 -21.72 4.93
CA LYS A 190 -3.00 -22.67 4.22
C LYS A 190 -1.52 -22.28 4.34
N SER A 191 -0.63 -23.24 4.02
CA SER A 191 0.78 -22.92 3.82
C SER A 191 0.97 -21.94 2.65
N LEU A 192 2.09 -21.21 2.62
CA LEU A 192 2.38 -20.32 1.51
C LEU A 192 2.44 -21.06 0.17
N GLU A 193 3.05 -22.26 0.20
CA GLU A 193 3.20 -23.15 -0.96
C GLU A 193 1.86 -23.58 -1.50
N GLU A 194 0.92 -23.96 -0.63
CA GLU A 194 -0.45 -24.33 -1.04
C GLU A 194 -1.18 -23.13 -1.63
N VAL A 195 -1.08 -21.93 -1.00
CA VAL A 195 -1.71 -20.73 -1.53
C VAL A 195 -1.18 -20.39 -2.92
N LEU A 196 0.14 -20.44 -3.14
CA LEU A 196 0.74 -20.14 -4.43
C LEU A 196 0.39 -21.16 -5.51
N SER A 197 0.43 -22.47 -5.17
CA SER A 197 0.25 -23.56 -6.16
C SER A 197 -1.19 -23.84 -6.52
N THR A 198 -2.17 -23.46 -5.69
CA THR A 198 -3.59 -23.81 -5.91
C THR A 198 -4.47 -22.65 -6.29
N SER A 199 -3.97 -21.40 -6.23
CA SER A 199 -4.77 -20.21 -6.51
C SER A 199 -4.78 -19.83 -7.98
N ASP A 200 -5.95 -19.48 -8.50
CA ASP A 200 -6.13 -18.84 -9.80
C ASP A 200 -5.74 -17.35 -9.75
N ILE A 201 -5.98 -16.72 -8.59
CA ILE A 201 -5.66 -15.31 -8.32
C ILE A 201 -4.91 -15.25 -6.99
N VAL A 202 -3.77 -14.60 -6.96
CA VAL A 202 -2.99 -14.35 -5.74
C VAL A 202 -2.92 -12.83 -5.48
N SER A 203 -3.36 -12.41 -4.30
CA SER A 203 -3.26 -11.02 -3.85
C SER A 203 -2.29 -10.88 -2.69
N LEU A 204 -1.25 -10.06 -2.88
CA LEU A 204 -0.23 -9.76 -1.88
C LEU A 204 -0.58 -8.50 -1.09
N ASN A 205 -0.70 -8.63 0.24
CA ASN A 205 -1.14 -7.57 1.15
C ASN A 205 -0.24 -7.45 2.40
N LEU A 206 1.05 -7.82 2.29
CA LEU A 206 2.01 -7.72 3.38
C LEU A 206 2.57 -6.30 3.50
N PRO A 207 2.88 -5.81 4.72
CA PRO A 207 3.68 -4.60 4.88
C PRO A 207 5.14 -4.85 4.47
N LEU A 208 5.83 -3.82 3.98
CA LEU A 208 7.27 -3.89 3.72
C LEU A 208 8.05 -3.65 5.02
N ASN A 209 8.86 -4.61 5.40
CA ASN A 209 9.82 -4.54 6.49
C ASN A 209 11.03 -5.46 6.20
N ALA A 210 11.94 -5.60 7.16
CA ALA A 210 13.14 -6.45 6.98
C ALA A 210 12.79 -7.94 6.71
N GLU A 211 11.70 -8.46 7.30
CA GLU A 211 11.27 -9.85 7.15
C GLU A 211 10.54 -10.12 5.82
N THR A 212 9.87 -9.09 5.27
CA THR A 212 9.05 -9.24 4.08
C THR A 212 9.72 -8.74 2.80
N ARG A 213 10.86 -8.07 2.89
CA ARG A 213 11.67 -7.72 1.71
C ARG A 213 12.18 -8.98 1.01
N GLY A 214 11.84 -9.12 -0.28
CA GLY A 214 12.17 -10.31 -1.08
C GLY A 214 11.43 -11.57 -0.62
N PHE A 215 10.33 -11.42 0.12
CA PHE A 215 9.56 -12.55 0.65
C PHE A 215 9.08 -13.51 -0.44
N LEU A 216 8.61 -12.99 -1.57
CA LEU A 216 8.31 -13.80 -2.76
C LEU A 216 9.56 -13.85 -3.66
N SER A 217 10.44 -14.80 -3.35
CA SER A 217 11.63 -15.13 -4.15
C SER A 217 11.27 -15.89 -5.44
N ALA A 218 12.24 -16.06 -6.34
CA ALA A 218 12.11 -16.83 -7.57
C ALA A 218 11.49 -18.23 -7.35
N ASP A 219 11.98 -18.95 -6.36
CA ASP A 219 11.52 -20.31 -6.03
C ASP A 219 10.03 -20.33 -5.64
N LYS A 220 9.59 -19.32 -4.89
CA LYS A 220 8.18 -19.19 -4.49
C LYS A 220 7.30 -18.76 -5.65
N ILE A 221 7.78 -17.85 -6.48
CA ILE A 221 7.08 -17.42 -7.70
C ILE A 221 6.87 -18.61 -8.64
N ALA A 222 7.88 -19.48 -8.79
CA ALA A 222 7.81 -20.70 -9.61
C ALA A 222 6.78 -21.73 -9.13
N LEU A 223 6.23 -21.59 -7.92
CA LEU A 223 5.12 -22.44 -7.45
C LEU A 223 3.76 -22.05 -8.05
N MET A 224 3.64 -20.83 -8.57
CA MET A 224 2.38 -20.38 -9.20
C MET A 224 2.18 -21.07 -10.55
N ASN A 225 0.91 -21.32 -10.91
CA ASN A 225 0.59 -21.84 -12.21
C ASN A 225 0.78 -20.76 -13.30
N GLU A 226 1.06 -21.15 -14.53
CA GLU A 226 1.26 -20.25 -15.68
C GLU A 226 0.10 -19.25 -15.93
N ASN A 227 -1.11 -19.63 -15.52
CA ASN A 227 -2.30 -18.80 -15.69
C ASN A 227 -2.72 -18.06 -14.40
N THR A 228 -1.91 -18.09 -13.34
CA THR A 228 -2.20 -17.40 -12.10
C THR A 228 -2.12 -15.89 -12.32
N ILE A 229 -3.16 -15.17 -11.92
CA ILE A 229 -3.14 -13.71 -11.86
C ILE A 229 -2.53 -13.30 -10.53
N PHE A 230 -1.39 -12.62 -10.58
CA PHE A 230 -0.72 -12.11 -9.40
C PHE A 230 -0.95 -10.59 -9.26
N ILE A 231 -1.51 -10.17 -8.12
CA ILE A 231 -1.83 -8.77 -7.81
C ILE A 231 -1.01 -8.30 -6.62
N ASN A 232 -0.22 -7.25 -6.81
CA ASN A 232 0.56 -6.62 -5.75
C ASN A 232 0.13 -5.15 -5.57
N CYS A 233 -0.78 -4.92 -4.64
CA CYS A 233 -1.14 -3.57 -4.16
C CYS A 233 -0.41 -3.20 -2.85
N ALA A 234 0.58 -3.98 -2.43
CA ALA A 234 1.40 -3.73 -1.25
C ALA A 234 2.65 -2.89 -1.60
N ARG A 235 3.81 -3.56 -1.79
CA ARG A 235 5.07 -2.89 -2.11
C ARG A 235 5.88 -3.73 -3.10
N GLY A 236 6.49 -3.07 -4.10
CA GLY A 236 7.35 -3.74 -5.08
C GLY A 236 8.47 -4.58 -4.46
N PRO A 237 9.27 -4.05 -3.50
CA PRO A 237 10.39 -4.78 -2.92
C PRO A 237 10.05 -6.04 -2.10
N ILE A 238 8.78 -6.39 -1.92
CA ILE A 238 8.37 -7.66 -1.30
C ILE A 238 8.57 -8.83 -2.28
N VAL A 239 8.59 -8.53 -3.57
CA VAL A 239 8.64 -9.51 -4.66
C VAL A 239 9.97 -9.40 -5.40
N ASP A 240 10.54 -10.53 -5.80
CA ASP A 240 11.59 -10.55 -6.82
C ASP A 240 10.98 -10.27 -8.20
N ASN A 241 10.92 -8.99 -8.55
CA ASN A 241 10.30 -8.55 -9.80
C ASN A 241 11.02 -9.07 -11.06
N LEU A 242 12.34 -9.33 -10.99
CA LEU A 242 13.07 -9.88 -12.13
C LEU A 242 12.63 -11.31 -12.41
N SER A 243 12.42 -12.11 -11.38
CA SER A 243 11.89 -13.45 -11.53
C SER A 243 10.46 -13.46 -12.06
N LEU A 244 9.64 -12.49 -11.65
CA LEU A 244 8.24 -12.40 -12.09
C LEU A 244 8.09 -12.11 -13.59
N ILE A 245 8.98 -11.29 -14.19
CA ILE A 245 8.91 -10.95 -15.63
C ILE A 245 9.50 -12.04 -16.55
N HIS A 246 10.09 -13.08 -15.99
CA HIS A 246 10.70 -14.19 -16.74
C HIS A 246 9.88 -15.50 -16.68
N ILE A 247 8.63 -15.44 -16.16
CA ILE A 247 7.73 -16.58 -16.09
C ILE A 247 6.82 -16.67 -17.35
#